data_c4eb1760d82f0f8a7b764f333ed0b325
#
_entry.id   c4eb1760d82f0f8a7b764f333ed0b325
#
_cell.length_a   1.000
_cell.length_b   1.000
_cell.length_c   1.000
_cell.angle_alpha   90.00
_cell.angle_beta   90.00
_cell.angle_gamma   90.00
#
_symmetry.space_group_name_H-M   'P 1'
#
loop_
_entity.id
_entity.type
_entity.pdbx_description
1 polymer ?
#
loop_
_entity_poly.entity_id
_entity_poly.type
_entity_poly.pdbx_seq_one_letter_code
_entity_poly.pdbx_strand_id
1 'polypeptide(L)'
;MTMVSSEPTAEIDGIITYTCKRCKHQDTKNLGKLGDGEPYIEGSFQKKGWDAVNDLIKASKEKDTISITLNGAKVFPATVLSEIKGKDISLNLDMENGFIWKINGTSITAETPADIDLSVTNTAEYIPAALYSLISANQNDFGFHLGRNGAFDFPAVLSVKADASCAGFMANLFWYDVENGVLQCIQTVTVGGAFERSIPYADFTL
;
A
#
# COMPACT_ATOMS: atom_id res chain seq x y z
N MET A 1 15.16 -8.95 -31.36
CA MET A 1 15.56 -8.21 -30.20
C MET A 1 15.77 -9.18 -29.06
N THR A 2 16.85 -9.12 -28.34
CA THR A 2 17.06 -9.87 -27.09
C THR A 2 17.04 -8.87 -25.94
N MET A 3 16.47 -9.27 -24.83
CA MET A 3 16.37 -8.46 -23.63
C MET A 3 17.11 -9.16 -22.48
N VAL A 4 17.94 -8.43 -21.78
CA VAL A 4 18.58 -8.85 -20.53
C VAL A 4 18.22 -7.82 -19.47
N SER A 5 17.77 -8.26 -18.31
CA SER A 5 17.44 -7.37 -17.19
C SER A 5 18.20 -7.80 -15.93
N SER A 6 18.66 -6.82 -15.17
CA SER A 6 19.04 -6.96 -13.77
C SER A 6 17.98 -6.30 -12.91
N GLU A 7 17.55 -6.96 -11.86
CA GLU A 7 16.59 -6.39 -10.92
C GLU A 7 17.26 -5.33 -10.03
N PRO A 8 16.54 -4.26 -9.66
CA PRO A 8 17.07 -3.26 -8.75
C PRO A 8 17.24 -3.82 -7.33
N THR A 9 18.18 -3.23 -6.61
CA THR A 9 18.34 -3.41 -5.16
C THR A 9 18.26 -2.06 -4.47
N ALA A 10 18.33 -2.02 -3.14
CA ALA A 10 18.39 -0.75 -2.40
C ALA A 10 19.67 0.07 -2.72
N GLU A 11 20.72 -0.58 -3.22
CA GLU A 11 22.02 0.06 -3.46
C GLU A 11 22.32 0.21 -4.95
N ILE A 12 21.79 -0.68 -5.80
CA ILE A 12 22.14 -0.78 -7.22
C ILE A 12 20.87 -0.62 -8.06
N ASP A 13 20.96 0.24 -9.07
CA ASP A 13 19.90 0.42 -10.07
C ASP A 13 19.64 -0.86 -10.86
N GLY A 14 18.38 -1.17 -11.07
CA GLY A 14 17.99 -2.17 -12.05
C GLY A 14 18.25 -1.65 -13.46
N ILE A 15 18.62 -2.53 -14.38
CA ILE A 15 18.94 -2.18 -15.77
C ILE A 15 18.27 -3.16 -16.72
N ILE A 16 17.67 -2.64 -17.79
CA ILE A 16 17.24 -3.44 -18.95
C ILE A 16 18.08 -3.06 -20.14
N THR A 17 18.68 -4.05 -20.77
CA THR A 17 19.43 -3.87 -22.02
C THR A 17 18.69 -4.59 -23.17
N TYR A 18 18.32 -3.83 -24.17
CA TYR A 18 17.75 -4.30 -25.43
C TYR A 18 18.84 -4.40 -26.48
N THR A 19 19.07 -5.57 -27.04
CA THR A 19 20.04 -5.77 -28.11
C THR A 19 19.36 -6.10 -29.43
N CYS A 20 19.60 -5.32 -30.47
CA CYS A 20 19.13 -5.61 -31.81
C CYS A 20 19.82 -6.87 -32.36
N LYS A 21 19.04 -7.88 -32.76
CA LYS A 21 19.61 -9.12 -33.31
C LYS A 21 20.40 -8.92 -34.61
N ARG A 22 20.02 -7.90 -35.42
CA ARG A 22 20.62 -7.63 -36.73
C ARG A 22 21.87 -6.76 -36.63
N CYS A 23 21.80 -5.60 -36.02
CA CYS A 23 22.90 -4.63 -36.01
C CYS A 23 23.70 -4.62 -34.67
N LYS A 24 23.29 -5.46 -33.68
CA LYS A 24 23.93 -5.54 -32.37
C LYS A 24 23.89 -4.25 -31.56
N HIS A 25 23.20 -3.23 -32.06
CA HIS A 25 22.98 -1.99 -31.27
C HIS A 25 22.31 -2.34 -29.94
N GLN A 26 22.79 -1.70 -28.89
CA GLN A 26 22.25 -1.84 -27.54
C GLN A 26 21.62 -0.53 -27.09
N ASP A 27 20.44 -0.64 -26.51
CA ASP A 27 19.74 0.44 -25.80
C ASP A 27 19.52 0.00 -24.36
N THR A 28 19.79 0.91 -23.43
CA THR A 28 19.75 0.60 -21.98
C THR A 28 18.78 1.51 -21.28
N LYS A 29 17.83 0.91 -20.57
CA LYS A 29 16.90 1.62 -19.68
C LYS A 29 17.29 1.38 -18.23
N ASN A 30 17.51 2.48 -17.47
CA ASN A 30 17.67 2.42 -16.03
C ASN A 30 16.29 2.32 -15.36
N LEU A 31 16.15 1.42 -14.38
CA LEU A 31 14.92 1.18 -13.62
C LEU A 31 14.93 1.85 -12.23
N GLY A 32 16.04 2.51 -11.85
CA GLY A 32 16.22 3.06 -10.51
C GLY A 32 16.47 1.98 -9.46
N LYS A 33 16.48 2.40 -8.19
CA LYS A 33 16.70 1.55 -7.01
C LYS A 33 15.38 1.15 -6.36
N LEU A 34 15.42 0.19 -5.44
CA LEU A 34 14.34 -0.04 -4.50
C LEU A 34 14.32 1.08 -3.45
N GLY A 35 13.12 1.51 -3.05
CA GLY A 35 12.94 2.57 -2.05
C GLY A 35 13.23 3.99 -2.57
N ASP A 36 13.27 4.20 -3.89
CA ASP A 36 13.55 5.50 -4.50
C ASP A 36 12.33 6.45 -4.53
N GLY A 37 11.17 6.01 -4.04
CA GLY A 37 9.95 6.80 -4.00
C GLY A 37 9.14 6.75 -5.30
N GLU A 38 9.58 5.97 -6.28
CA GLU A 38 8.88 5.76 -7.54
C GLU A 38 8.06 4.47 -7.48
N PRO A 39 6.72 4.52 -7.34
CA PRO A 39 5.89 3.33 -7.28
C PRO A 39 5.98 2.53 -8.57
N TYR A 40 5.74 1.23 -8.49
CA TYR A 40 5.70 0.38 -9.67
C TYR A 40 4.54 -0.61 -9.61
N ILE A 41 4.10 -1.03 -10.79
CA ILE A 41 3.05 -2.04 -10.92
C ILE A 41 3.63 -3.40 -10.56
N GLU A 42 2.97 -4.13 -9.67
CA GLU A 42 3.42 -5.46 -9.22
C GLU A 42 3.74 -6.37 -10.41
N GLY A 43 4.89 -7.06 -10.33
CA GLY A 43 5.40 -7.91 -11.41
C GLY A 43 6.01 -7.16 -12.60
N SER A 44 6.11 -5.83 -12.56
CA SER A 44 6.65 -5.05 -13.67
C SER A 44 7.41 -3.81 -13.24
N PHE A 45 8.66 -3.95 -12.79
CA PHE A 45 9.58 -2.83 -12.52
C PHE A 45 9.78 -1.87 -13.71
N GLN A 46 9.43 -2.31 -14.91
CA GLN A 46 9.57 -1.49 -16.12
C GLN A 46 8.53 -0.38 -16.20
N LYS A 47 7.44 -0.53 -15.46
CA LYS A 47 6.33 0.42 -15.38
C LYS A 47 6.36 1.12 -14.02
N LYS A 48 7.27 2.10 -13.90
CA LYS A 48 7.47 2.93 -12.71
C LYS A 48 6.82 4.29 -12.84
N GLY A 49 6.53 4.88 -11.69
CA GLY A 49 5.95 6.22 -11.54
C GLY A 49 4.44 6.23 -11.62
N TRP A 50 3.87 7.30 -11.08
CA TRP A 50 2.43 7.51 -11.06
C TRP A 50 1.82 7.68 -12.45
N ASP A 51 2.59 8.13 -13.44
CA ASP A 51 2.12 8.21 -14.84
C ASP A 51 1.84 6.81 -15.39
N ALA A 52 2.72 5.84 -15.10
CA ALA A 52 2.50 4.46 -15.53
C ALA A 52 1.26 3.84 -14.85
N VAL A 53 1.00 4.21 -13.59
CA VAL A 53 -0.22 3.80 -12.88
C VAL A 53 -1.46 4.41 -13.53
N ASN A 54 -1.45 5.72 -13.84
CA ASN A 54 -2.54 6.40 -14.54
C ASN A 54 -2.83 5.79 -15.91
N ASP A 55 -1.80 5.46 -16.69
CA ASP A 55 -1.95 4.82 -18.00
C ASP A 55 -2.59 3.43 -17.86
N LEU A 56 -2.23 2.67 -16.80
CA LEU A 56 -2.85 1.39 -16.54
C LEU A 56 -4.32 1.53 -16.12
N ILE A 57 -4.66 2.51 -15.26
CA ILE A 57 -6.04 2.80 -14.87
C ILE A 57 -6.90 3.13 -16.10
N LYS A 58 -6.38 3.94 -17.03
CA LYS A 58 -7.08 4.26 -18.29
C LYS A 58 -7.33 3.04 -19.16
N ALA A 59 -6.41 2.07 -19.14
CA ALA A 59 -6.51 0.85 -19.93
C ALA A 59 -7.34 -0.26 -19.24
N SER A 60 -7.63 -0.12 -17.95
CA SER A 60 -8.32 -1.12 -17.14
C SER A 60 -9.83 -1.06 -17.34
N LYS A 61 -10.48 -2.17 -17.00
CA LYS A 61 -11.93 -2.34 -17.07
C LYS A 61 -12.55 -2.26 -15.67
N GLU A 62 -13.86 -2.06 -15.63
CA GLU A 62 -14.62 -2.18 -14.40
C GLU A 62 -14.36 -3.52 -13.70
N LYS A 63 -14.22 -3.48 -12.39
CA LYS A 63 -13.89 -4.60 -11.49
C LYS A 63 -12.46 -5.10 -11.55
N ASP A 64 -11.59 -4.44 -12.32
CA ASP A 64 -10.17 -4.76 -12.27
C ASP A 64 -9.57 -4.34 -10.93
N THR A 65 -8.56 -5.12 -10.49
CA THR A 65 -7.74 -4.77 -9.33
C THR A 65 -6.31 -4.57 -9.78
N ILE A 66 -5.74 -3.41 -9.45
CA ILE A 66 -4.37 -3.06 -9.79
C ILE A 66 -3.54 -3.11 -8.51
N SER A 67 -2.52 -3.95 -8.47
CA SER A 67 -1.56 -4.02 -7.37
C SER A 67 -0.33 -3.17 -7.70
N ILE A 68 0.01 -2.28 -6.78
CA ILE A 68 1.08 -1.29 -6.90
C ILE A 68 1.96 -1.40 -5.67
N THR A 69 3.26 -1.55 -5.85
CA THR A 69 4.24 -1.40 -4.79
C THR A 69 4.65 0.07 -4.69
N LEU A 70 4.52 0.66 -3.51
CA LEU A 70 4.80 2.10 -3.31
C LEU A 70 6.28 2.44 -3.39
N ASN A 71 7.16 1.49 -3.14
CA ASN A 71 8.62 1.64 -3.30
C ASN A 71 9.17 2.89 -2.56
N GLY A 72 8.66 3.11 -1.36
CA GLY A 72 9.01 4.27 -0.54
C GLY A 72 8.19 5.54 -0.79
N ALA A 73 7.31 5.57 -1.80
CA ALA A 73 6.39 6.69 -2.00
C ALA A 73 5.41 6.78 -0.81
N LYS A 74 5.25 7.97 -0.26
CA LYS A 74 4.36 8.24 0.88
C LYS A 74 3.09 8.96 0.47
N VAL A 75 3.15 9.72 -0.61
CA VAL A 75 2.04 10.54 -1.09
C VAL A 75 1.33 9.84 -2.23
N PHE A 76 0.01 9.72 -2.10
CA PHE A 76 -0.88 9.26 -3.16
C PHE A 76 -1.43 10.48 -3.88
N PRO A 77 -1.08 10.69 -5.16
CA PRO A 77 -1.38 11.96 -5.84
C PRO A 77 -2.86 12.14 -6.16
N ALA A 78 -3.33 13.37 -6.06
CA ALA A 78 -4.66 13.79 -6.50
C ALA A 78 -4.96 13.43 -7.97
N THR A 79 -3.95 13.39 -8.82
CA THR A 79 -4.08 13.01 -10.24
C THR A 79 -4.53 11.55 -10.39
N VAL A 80 -4.01 10.64 -9.57
CA VAL A 80 -4.40 9.21 -9.59
C VAL A 80 -5.79 9.04 -8.99
N LEU A 81 -6.09 9.74 -7.88
CA LEU A 81 -7.42 9.76 -7.27
C LEU A 81 -8.47 10.26 -8.27
N SER A 82 -8.16 11.33 -9.01
CA SER A 82 -9.05 11.90 -10.03
C SER A 82 -9.26 10.93 -11.20
N GLU A 83 -8.22 10.21 -11.61
CA GLU A 83 -8.31 9.26 -12.72
C GLU A 83 -9.16 8.03 -12.38
N ILE A 84 -9.09 7.55 -11.13
CA ILE A 84 -9.86 6.37 -10.71
C ILE A 84 -11.28 6.73 -10.22
N LYS A 85 -11.52 7.99 -9.83
CA LYS A 85 -12.80 8.45 -9.28
C LYS A 85 -14.01 8.02 -10.11
N GLY A 86 -14.98 7.40 -9.45
CA GLY A 86 -16.24 6.92 -10.04
C GLY A 86 -16.11 5.63 -10.84
N LYS A 87 -14.91 5.08 -11.04
CA LYS A 87 -14.69 3.79 -11.71
C LYS A 87 -14.72 2.65 -10.68
N ASP A 88 -15.34 1.54 -10.99
CA ASP A 88 -15.26 0.33 -10.17
C ASP A 88 -13.92 -0.41 -10.42
N ILE A 89 -12.83 0.28 -10.10
CA ILE A 89 -11.47 -0.23 -10.15
C ILE A 89 -10.88 -0.14 -8.75
N SER A 90 -10.26 -1.21 -8.29
CA SER A 90 -9.60 -1.28 -6.99
C SER A 90 -8.10 -1.14 -7.12
N LEU A 91 -7.49 -0.28 -6.31
CA LEU A 91 -6.04 -0.17 -6.16
C LEU A 91 -5.62 -0.83 -4.85
N ASN A 92 -4.65 -1.73 -4.92
CA ASN A 92 -3.93 -2.26 -3.76
C ASN A 92 -2.54 -1.63 -3.75
N LEU A 93 -2.29 -0.79 -2.75
CA LEU A 93 -1.04 -0.03 -2.59
C LEU A 93 -0.20 -0.68 -1.49
N ASP A 94 0.75 -1.52 -1.88
CA ASP A 94 1.64 -2.21 -0.95
C ASP A 94 2.74 -1.26 -0.48
N MET A 95 2.82 -1.06 0.83
CA MET A 95 3.81 -0.21 1.48
C MET A 95 5.11 -0.95 1.83
N GLU A 96 5.23 -2.25 1.51
CA GLU A 96 6.40 -3.11 1.77
C GLU A 96 6.75 -3.32 3.26
N ASN A 97 5.99 -2.74 4.17
CA ASN A 97 6.17 -2.82 5.62
C ASN A 97 5.10 -3.64 6.34
N GLY A 98 4.32 -4.42 5.59
CA GLY A 98 3.22 -5.24 6.12
C GLY A 98 1.85 -4.55 6.09
N PHE A 99 1.77 -3.36 5.51
CA PHE A 99 0.51 -2.63 5.31
C PHE A 99 0.20 -2.50 3.82
N ILE A 100 -1.09 -2.66 3.48
CA ILE A 100 -1.61 -2.46 2.13
C ILE A 100 -2.85 -1.56 2.23
N TRP A 101 -2.84 -0.43 1.54
CA TRP A 101 -4.04 0.36 1.34
C TRP A 101 -4.85 -0.18 0.18
N LYS A 102 -6.17 -0.37 0.39
CA LYS A 102 -7.12 -0.75 -0.67
C LYS A 102 -8.11 0.38 -0.88
N ILE A 103 -8.16 0.90 -2.08
CA ILE A 103 -9.01 2.04 -2.46
C ILE A 103 -9.79 1.64 -3.71
N ASN A 104 -11.13 1.75 -3.67
CA ASN A 104 -11.97 1.57 -4.85
C ASN A 104 -12.43 2.95 -5.35
N GLY A 105 -12.35 3.17 -6.65
CA GLY A 105 -12.68 4.46 -7.24
C GLY A 105 -14.12 4.91 -7.03
N THR A 106 -15.07 3.97 -6.88
CA THR A 106 -16.48 4.29 -6.58
C THR A 106 -16.67 4.90 -5.20
N SER A 107 -15.73 4.68 -4.26
CA SER A 107 -15.79 5.26 -2.93
C SER A 107 -15.38 6.73 -2.88
N ILE A 108 -14.72 7.24 -3.92
CA ILE A 108 -14.19 8.61 -3.96
C ILE A 108 -15.31 9.58 -4.34
N THR A 109 -15.82 10.31 -3.34
CA THR A 109 -16.94 11.26 -3.51
C THR A 109 -16.48 12.71 -3.63
N ALA A 110 -15.27 13.05 -3.17
CA ALA A 110 -14.72 14.39 -3.22
C ALA A 110 -14.79 14.95 -4.65
N GLU A 111 -15.31 16.19 -4.84
CA GLU A 111 -15.34 16.82 -6.16
C GLU A 111 -13.95 17.04 -6.73
N THR A 112 -13.05 17.52 -5.89
CA THR A 112 -11.63 17.76 -6.22
C THR A 112 -10.79 17.00 -5.21
N PRO A 113 -10.33 15.78 -5.53
CA PRO A 113 -9.42 15.05 -4.67
C PRO A 113 -8.12 15.83 -4.43
N ALA A 114 -7.55 15.70 -3.23
CA ALA A 114 -6.25 16.25 -2.87
C ALA A 114 -5.22 15.13 -2.71
N ASP A 115 -3.95 15.49 -2.70
CA ASP A 115 -2.87 14.55 -2.35
C ASP A 115 -3.09 14.01 -0.94
N ILE A 116 -2.83 12.72 -0.76
CA ILE A 116 -3.02 12.03 0.52
C ILE A 116 -1.70 11.43 0.99
N ASP A 117 -1.31 11.75 2.23
CA ASP A 117 -0.23 11.03 2.91
C ASP A 117 -0.75 9.67 3.37
N LEU A 118 -0.24 8.60 2.76
CA LEU A 118 -0.57 7.21 3.09
C LEU A 118 0.46 6.58 4.03
N SER A 119 1.45 7.34 4.51
CA SER A 119 2.51 6.77 5.34
C SER A 119 1.95 6.13 6.61
N VAL A 120 2.44 4.91 6.88
CA VAL A 120 2.15 4.16 8.11
C VAL A 120 3.49 3.81 8.75
N THR A 121 3.68 4.24 9.98
CA THR A 121 4.87 3.93 10.75
C THR A 121 4.53 2.92 11.84
N ASN A 122 5.26 1.81 11.88
CA ASN A 122 5.09 0.78 12.91
C ASN A 122 5.74 1.30 14.21
N THR A 123 4.92 1.88 15.09
CA THR A 123 5.34 2.41 16.39
C THR A 123 4.15 2.52 17.34
N ALA A 124 4.37 2.23 18.61
CA ALA A 124 3.41 2.42 19.69
C ALA A 124 3.75 3.64 20.56
N GLU A 125 4.74 4.46 20.19
CA GLU A 125 5.25 5.57 21.03
C GLU A 125 4.18 6.62 21.39
N TYR A 126 3.14 6.75 20.57
CA TYR A 126 2.05 7.70 20.80
C TYR A 126 1.00 7.19 21.81
N ILE A 127 1.07 5.91 22.20
CA ILE A 127 0.16 5.32 23.19
C ILE A 127 0.90 5.22 24.53
N PRO A 128 0.38 5.77 25.64
CA PRO A 128 0.99 5.59 26.95
C PRO A 128 1.22 4.11 27.28
N ALA A 129 2.43 3.76 27.72
CA ALA A 129 2.83 2.38 27.96
C ALA A 129 1.88 1.62 28.92
N ALA A 130 1.32 2.33 29.92
CA ALA A 130 0.35 1.75 30.84
C ALA A 130 -0.96 1.35 30.14
N LEU A 131 -1.44 2.15 29.16
CA LEU A 131 -2.63 1.83 28.39
C LEU A 131 -2.33 0.73 27.37
N TYR A 132 -1.19 0.82 26.70
CA TYR A 132 -0.77 -0.21 25.75
C TYR A 132 -0.69 -1.59 26.42
N SER A 133 -0.12 -1.67 27.63
CA SER A 133 -0.01 -2.92 28.38
C SER A 133 -1.34 -3.54 28.82
N LEU A 134 -2.42 -2.76 28.88
CA LEU A 134 -3.77 -3.27 29.22
C LEU A 134 -4.41 -4.05 28.05
N ILE A 135 -4.11 -3.66 26.81
CA ILE A 135 -4.65 -4.30 25.59
C ILE A 135 -3.69 -5.31 24.99
N SER A 136 -2.40 -5.18 25.30
CA SER A 136 -1.29 -6.02 24.85
C SER A 136 -1.17 -7.26 25.74
N ALA A 137 -2.21 -8.10 25.69
CA ALA A 137 -2.22 -9.33 26.51
C ALA A 137 -1.44 -10.51 25.87
N ASN A 138 -1.10 -10.39 24.59
CA ASN A 138 -0.50 -11.47 23.80
C ASN A 138 0.58 -10.93 22.85
N GLN A 139 1.38 -11.85 22.32
CA GLN A 139 2.57 -11.57 21.49
C GLN A 139 2.28 -11.07 20.06
N ASN A 140 1.01 -10.88 19.66
CA ASN A 140 0.60 -10.58 18.29
C ASN A 140 -0.03 -9.20 18.17
N ASP A 141 0.31 -8.28 19.07
CA ASP A 141 -0.12 -6.89 19.02
C ASP A 141 1.02 -6.00 18.55
N PHE A 142 0.67 -4.91 17.91
CA PHE A 142 1.61 -3.86 17.53
C PHE A 142 0.89 -2.53 17.39
N GLY A 143 1.62 -1.44 17.59
CA GLY A 143 1.13 -0.10 17.36
C GLY A 143 1.57 0.43 16.00
N PHE A 144 0.74 1.26 15.40
CA PHE A 144 1.12 2.01 14.21
C PHE A 144 0.58 3.43 14.26
N HIS A 145 1.24 4.31 13.54
CA HIS A 145 0.87 5.71 13.39
C HIS A 145 0.66 6.03 11.92
N LEU A 146 -0.46 6.69 11.61
CA LEU A 146 -0.76 7.18 10.27
C LEU A 146 -0.15 8.58 10.10
N GLY A 147 0.51 8.83 8.97
CA GLY A 147 1.09 10.14 8.67
C GLY A 147 0.04 11.24 8.49
N ARG A 148 -1.20 10.86 8.14
CA ARG A 148 -2.31 11.78 8.01
C ARG A 148 -3.06 11.93 9.35
N ASN A 149 -3.33 13.18 9.74
CA ASN A 149 -4.27 13.49 10.79
C ASN A 149 -5.67 13.77 10.21
N GLY A 150 -6.70 13.18 10.82
CA GLY A 150 -8.11 13.34 10.42
C GLY A 150 -8.61 12.23 9.48
N ALA A 151 -9.92 12.26 9.23
CA ALA A 151 -10.59 11.28 8.39
C ALA A 151 -10.17 11.38 6.92
N PHE A 152 -10.28 10.27 6.21
CA PHE A 152 -10.25 10.27 4.75
C PHE A 152 -11.58 10.84 4.21
N ASP A 153 -11.52 11.51 3.07
CA ASP A 153 -12.71 12.04 2.40
C ASP A 153 -13.53 10.92 1.70
N PHE A 154 -13.05 9.69 1.80
CA PHE A 154 -13.68 8.48 1.26
C PHE A 154 -13.25 7.25 2.08
N PRO A 155 -14.06 6.19 2.12
CA PRO A 155 -13.67 4.94 2.76
C PRO A 155 -12.45 4.31 2.09
N ALA A 156 -11.42 4.02 2.87
CA ALA A 156 -10.26 3.24 2.46
C ALA A 156 -10.09 2.05 3.41
N VAL A 157 -9.58 0.93 2.91
CA VAL A 157 -9.28 -0.23 3.76
C VAL A 157 -7.77 -0.32 3.96
N LEU A 158 -7.36 -0.37 5.23
CA LEU A 158 -5.99 -0.69 5.62
C LEU A 158 -5.92 -2.18 5.94
N SER A 159 -5.24 -2.92 5.09
CA SER A 159 -4.92 -4.34 5.32
C SER A 159 -3.64 -4.43 6.11
N VAL A 160 -3.70 -5.08 7.24
CA VAL A 160 -2.58 -5.26 8.16
C VAL A 160 -2.17 -6.72 8.14
N LYS A 161 -0.91 -6.97 7.79
CA LYS A 161 -0.34 -8.32 7.78
C LYS A 161 -0.33 -8.89 9.19
N ALA A 162 -0.90 -10.08 9.37
CA ALA A 162 -0.92 -10.81 10.61
C ALA A 162 -0.02 -12.05 10.56
N ASP A 163 0.35 -12.59 11.72
CA ASP A 163 1.02 -13.88 11.78
C ASP A 163 0.08 -15.00 11.29
N ALA A 164 0.65 -16.05 10.69
CA ALA A 164 -0.13 -17.16 10.15
C ALA A 164 -0.98 -17.86 11.23
N SER A 165 -0.52 -17.85 12.48
CA SER A 165 -1.24 -18.42 13.63
C SER A 165 -2.51 -17.61 13.99
N CYS A 166 -2.63 -16.37 13.52
CA CYS A 166 -3.78 -15.51 13.78
C CYS A 166 -4.94 -15.72 12.81
N ALA A 167 -4.76 -16.51 11.76
CA ALA A 167 -5.81 -16.75 10.76
C ALA A 167 -7.09 -17.30 11.40
N GLY A 168 -8.22 -16.66 11.12
CA GLY A 168 -9.53 -16.99 11.69
C GLY A 168 -9.81 -16.39 13.07
N PHE A 169 -8.84 -15.78 13.74
CA PHE A 169 -9.06 -15.07 14.99
C PHE A 169 -9.62 -13.67 14.77
N MET A 170 -10.16 -13.09 15.83
CA MET A 170 -10.62 -11.70 15.83
C MET A 170 -9.44 -10.75 16.10
N ALA A 171 -9.32 -9.72 15.28
CA ALA A 171 -8.41 -8.60 15.48
C ALA A 171 -9.20 -7.35 15.86
N ASN A 172 -8.74 -6.65 16.89
CA ASN A 172 -9.33 -5.41 17.36
C ASN A 172 -8.43 -4.24 16.99
N LEU A 173 -9.02 -3.21 16.38
CA LEU A 173 -8.35 -1.94 16.12
C LEU A 173 -8.71 -0.95 17.23
N PHE A 174 -7.69 -0.48 17.94
CA PHE A 174 -7.84 0.56 18.95
C PHE A 174 -7.29 1.88 18.42
N TRP A 175 -8.01 2.95 18.68
CA TRP A 175 -7.56 4.32 18.47
C TRP A 175 -7.33 5.00 19.80
N TYR A 176 -6.18 5.66 19.92
CA TYR A 176 -5.85 6.47 21.10
C TYR A 176 -6.08 7.94 20.79
N ASP A 177 -7.06 8.52 21.46
CA ASP A 177 -7.32 9.96 21.44
C ASP A 177 -6.35 10.66 22.38
N VAL A 178 -5.34 11.30 21.80
CA VAL A 178 -4.27 11.99 22.54
C VAL A 178 -4.83 13.20 23.32
N GLU A 179 -5.83 13.90 22.78
CA GLU A 179 -6.40 15.09 23.39
C GLU A 179 -7.21 14.76 24.65
N ASN A 180 -7.99 13.68 24.60
CA ASN A 180 -8.84 13.25 25.70
C ASN A 180 -8.21 12.16 26.56
N GLY A 181 -7.09 11.60 26.16
CA GLY A 181 -6.40 10.52 26.86
C GLY A 181 -7.19 9.20 26.89
N VAL A 182 -8.02 8.94 25.87
CA VAL A 182 -8.94 7.81 25.84
C VAL A 182 -8.53 6.82 24.76
N LEU A 183 -8.46 5.55 25.14
CA LEU A 183 -8.26 4.44 24.20
C LEU A 183 -9.62 3.80 23.87
N GLN A 184 -9.97 3.75 22.57
CA GLN A 184 -11.25 3.24 22.10
C GLN A 184 -11.03 2.08 21.13
N CYS A 185 -11.77 0.98 21.29
CA CYS A 185 -11.88 -0.04 20.26
C CYS A 185 -12.83 0.47 19.17
N ILE A 186 -12.29 0.79 17.99
CA ILE A 186 -13.06 1.38 16.91
C ILE A 186 -13.55 0.34 15.90
N GLN A 187 -12.88 -0.80 15.80
CA GLN A 187 -13.30 -1.86 14.90
C GLN A 187 -12.81 -3.23 15.37
N THR A 188 -13.59 -4.25 15.07
CA THR A 188 -13.23 -5.66 15.25
C THR A 188 -13.48 -6.39 13.92
N VAL A 189 -12.47 -7.11 13.45
CA VAL A 189 -12.52 -7.85 12.18
C VAL A 189 -12.01 -9.26 12.37
N THR A 190 -12.39 -10.18 11.48
CA THR A 190 -11.77 -11.50 11.42
C THR A 190 -10.52 -11.45 10.57
N VAL A 191 -9.40 -11.94 11.08
CA VAL A 191 -8.16 -12.11 10.29
C VAL A 191 -8.45 -13.12 9.19
N GLY A 192 -8.26 -12.70 7.93
CA GLY A 192 -8.54 -13.55 6.78
C GLY A 192 -7.74 -14.85 6.83
N GLY A 193 -8.39 -15.96 6.49
CA GLY A 193 -7.76 -17.28 6.46
C GLY A 193 -6.84 -17.44 5.26
N ALA A 194 -5.79 -18.21 5.44
CA ALA A 194 -4.75 -18.52 4.45
C ALA A 194 -5.24 -19.44 3.28
N PHE A 195 -6.51 -19.46 2.94
CA PHE A 195 -7.03 -20.42 1.94
C PHE A 195 -6.58 -20.15 0.51
N GLU A 196 -6.13 -18.91 0.20
CA GLU A 196 -5.64 -18.57 -1.14
C GLU A 196 -4.25 -17.89 -1.18
N ARG A 197 -3.72 -17.44 -0.03
CA ARG A 197 -2.37 -16.86 0.08
C ARG A 197 -1.74 -17.27 1.40
N SER A 198 -0.45 -17.51 1.40
CA SER A 198 0.34 -17.94 2.56
C SER A 198 0.42 -16.91 3.71
N ILE A 199 -0.19 -15.73 3.55
CA ILE A 199 -0.11 -14.63 4.52
C ILE A 199 -1.52 -14.14 4.84
N PRO A 200 -1.99 -14.21 6.10
CA PRO A 200 -3.27 -13.66 6.52
C PRO A 200 -3.18 -12.14 6.74
N TYR A 201 -4.29 -11.45 6.49
CA TYR A 201 -4.46 -10.01 6.74
C TYR A 201 -5.70 -9.72 7.57
N ALA A 202 -5.62 -8.67 8.41
CA ALA A 202 -6.76 -8.02 9.03
C ALA A 202 -7.09 -6.75 8.24
N ASP A 203 -8.32 -6.64 7.74
CA ASP A 203 -8.78 -5.54 6.89
C ASP A 203 -9.63 -4.57 7.71
N PHE A 204 -9.12 -3.35 7.95
CA PHE A 204 -9.81 -2.30 8.68
C PHE A 204 -10.26 -1.19 7.72
N THR A 205 -11.54 -0.77 7.84
CA THR A 205 -12.06 0.40 7.10
C THR A 205 -11.80 1.67 7.89
N LEU A 206 -11.15 2.64 7.27
CA LEU A 206 -10.76 3.93 7.87
C LEU A 206 -11.39 5.10 7.13
#